data_79a16411f741f6f40410f3c845f23e8e
#
_entry.id   79a16411f741f6f40410f3c845f23e8e
#
_cell.length_a   1.000
_cell.length_b   1.000
_cell.length_c   1.000
_cell.angle_alpha   90.00
_cell.angle_beta   90.00
_cell.angle_gamma   90.00
#
_symmetry.space_group_name_H-M   'P 1'
#
loop_
_entity.id
_entity.type
_entity.pdbx_description
1 polymer ?
#
loop_
_entity_poly.entity_id
_entity_poly.type
_entity_poly.pdbx_seq_one_letter_code
_entity_poly.pdbx_strand_id
1 'polypeptide(L)'
;MRIQYALPEDHGLICRQGLQALSTRLNEPYKKHSDKVTKLTAVDAIVAFLSYHGISKFRRALNRLEPTPVSNRIPTRQTQSTIMMFAGMMLVALNLRPALTSVGPILKTIGDQLPLSSVGQGVLTTLPVLLLGLAAPIAPRAARKLGMERSVLLFLIILGLAIVARPYFGVSGLFLGTAVAGGCIGIMSVLLPGIVKRDFPESASLMTGIYTAMLCAGAAVAAGSTEPLRMMFDGNWQPALSIWAIPAIVAVCVWWLQLGGKYVPTELPAAQKSLFKDKLAWQIALFMGLQSSLAYTVFGWLPTILQDRGIEPVQAGLALSISIMVQVPAAIAAPWIASKMRDQRFMIVLVMLATTLGLGGSIYAPIESAWLWVAVLGLGQGGSFSIALTLLAIRARDAQTAARLSGMAQSLGYTMAAIGPLLMGILHEQFDSWNVAGSVLGLIALGALIAGLGAGRQRYVLD
;
A
#
# COMPACT_ATOMS: atom_id res chain seq x y z
N MET A 1 -35.81 20.38 33.50
CA MET A 1 -34.63 20.24 34.34
C MET A 1 -33.43 20.54 33.46
N ARG A 2 -32.89 21.80 33.51
CA ARG A 2 -31.76 22.29 32.71
C ARG A 2 -30.48 21.97 33.47
N ILE A 3 -29.54 21.26 32.86
CA ILE A 3 -28.18 21.12 33.36
C ILE A 3 -27.27 21.97 32.47
N GLN A 4 -26.76 23.06 33.05
CA GLN A 4 -25.72 23.92 32.48
C GLN A 4 -24.37 23.24 32.71
N TYR A 5 -23.62 23.02 31.63
CA TYR A 5 -22.19 22.73 31.74
C TYR A 5 -21.39 24.01 31.51
N ALA A 6 -20.69 24.45 32.55
CA ALA A 6 -19.70 25.52 32.50
C ALA A 6 -18.42 24.98 31.85
N LEU A 7 -17.90 25.72 30.86
CA LEU A 7 -16.57 25.52 30.25
C LEU A 7 -15.53 26.32 31.05
N PRO A 8 -14.33 25.81 31.31
CA PRO A 8 -13.24 26.55 31.91
C PRO A 8 -12.63 27.57 30.93
N GLU A 9 -12.45 28.79 31.39
CA GLU A 9 -11.96 30.00 30.63
C GLU A 9 -10.44 30.02 30.31
N ASP A 10 -9.67 28.94 30.53
CA ASP A 10 -8.20 29.00 30.48
C ASP A 10 -7.54 28.75 29.12
N HIS A 11 -8.29 28.49 28.05
CA HIS A 11 -7.68 28.24 26.73
C HIS A 11 -7.44 29.46 25.84
N GLY A 12 -7.91 30.66 26.25
CA GLY A 12 -7.73 31.91 25.51
C GLY A 12 -6.37 32.61 25.72
N LEU A 13 -5.72 32.39 26.85
CA LEU A 13 -4.46 33.08 27.19
C LEU A 13 -3.23 32.46 26.52
N ILE A 14 -3.21 31.12 26.37
CA ILE A 14 -2.04 30.41 25.79
C ILE A 14 -1.90 30.68 24.29
N CYS A 15 -3.02 30.92 23.60
CA CYS A 15 -3.00 31.19 22.15
C CYS A 15 -2.52 32.64 21.86
N ARG A 16 -2.80 33.62 22.76
CA ARG A 16 -2.32 35.01 22.63
C ARG A 16 -0.84 35.17 22.93
N GLN A 17 -0.31 34.45 23.91
CA GLN A 17 1.12 34.50 24.23
C GLN A 17 1.98 33.86 23.15
N GLY A 18 1.50 32.79 22.48
CA GLY A 18 2.19 32.16 21.36
C GLY A 18 2.28 33.05 20.11
N LEU A 19 1.25 33.82 19.83
CA LEU A 19 1.22 34.78 18.70
C LEU A 19 2.07 36.04 18.95
N GLN A 20 2.15 36.54 20.19
CA GLN A 20 3.04 37.65 20.53
C GLN A 20 4.52 37.26 20.50
N ALA A 21 4.88 36.04 20.91
CA ALA A 21 6.26 35.52 20.80
C ALA A 21 6.72 35.32 19.35
N LEU A 22 5.79 35.02 18.42
CA LEU A 22 6.09 34.94 16.98
C LEU A 22 6.27 36.32 16.35
N SER A 23 5.51 37.36 16.77
CA SER A 23 5.60 38.71 16.22
C SER A 23 6.87 39.46 16.67
N THR A 24 7.37 39.15 17.86
CA THR A 24 8.64 39.75 18.39
C THR A 24 9.88 39.09 17.73
N ARG A 25 9.84 37.86 17.30
CA ARG A 25 10.95 37.21 16.57
C ARG A 25 11.03 37.59 15.09
N LEU A 26 9.97 38.13 14.52
CA LEU A 26 9.94 38.56 13.10
C LEU A 26 10.39 40.03 12.92
N ASN A 27 10.60 40.80 14.00
CA ASN A 27 10.95 42.23 13.96
C ASN A 27 12.40 42.57 14.34
N GLU A 28 13.29 41.56 14.45
CA GLU A 28 14.72 41.89 14.59
C GLU A 28 15.34 42.15 13.20
N PRO A 29 16.10 43.29 13.04
CA PRO A 29 16.60 43.70 11.73
C PRO A 29 17.77 42.81 11.29
N TYR A 30 17.57 42.02 10.26
CA TYR A 30 18.63 41.25 9.59
C TYR A 30 19.52 42.19 8.79
N LYS A 31 20.68 42.51 9.33
CA LYS A 31 21.74 43.28 8.64
C LYS A 31 22.80 42.29 8.11
N LYS A 32 22.95 42.25 6.78
CA LYS A 32 24.04 41.69 5.97
C LYS A 32 24.36 40.16 6.04
N HIS A 33 23.88 39.40 5.07
CA HIS A 33 24.75 38.83 4.06
C HIS A 33 23.90 38.35 2.84
N SER A 34 24.32 38.84 1.69
CA SER A 34 23.80 38.63 0.35
C SER A 34 23.99 37.15 -0.08
N ASP A 35 23.05 36.73 -0.96
CA ASP A 35 23.12 35.59 -1.86
C ASP A 35 22.92 34.17 -1.29
N LYS A 36 21.65 33.85 -1.16
CA LYS A 36 20.97 32.65 -1.67
C LYS A 36 19.55 32.62 -1.17
N VAL A 37 18.62 33.16 -1.93
CA VAL A 37 17.19 32.96 -1.74
C VAL A 37 16.89 31.52 -2.17
N THR A 38 16.94 30.58 -1.24
CA THR A 38 16.42 29.24 -1.43
C THR A 38 14.90 29.34 -1.40
N LYS A 39 14.26 29.11 -2.53
CA LYS A 39 12.81 28.99 -2.62
C LYS A 39 12.39 27.84 -1.70
N LEU A 40 11.79 28.14 -0.56
CA LEU A 40 11.07 27.15 0.25
C LEU A 40 9.97 26.59 -0.64
N THR A 41 10.07 25.33 -0.99
CA THR A 41 9.05 24.67 -1.79
C THR A 41 7.87 24.29 -0.90
N ALA A 42 6.68 24.16 -1.47
CA ALA A 42 5.49 23.70 -0.75
C ALA A 42 5.73 22.36 -0.02
N VAL A 43 6.70 21.58 -0.47
CA VAL A 43 7.15 20.33 0.15
C VAL A 43 7.79 20.58 1.52
N ASP A 44 8.63 21.63 1.66
CA ASP A 44 9.28 21.95 2.94
C ASP A 44 8.26 22.42 3.99
N ALA A 45 7.22 23.14 3.56
CA ALA A 45 6.12 23.56 4.44
C ALA A 45 5.26 22.35 4.88
N ILE A 46 5.00 21.38 4.00
CA ILE A 46 4.27 20.15 4.31
C ILE A 46 5.09 19.24 5.24
N VAL A 47 6.39 19.12 4.99
CA VAL A 47 7.31 18.34 5.85
C VAL A 47 7.43 19.00 7.23
N ALA A 48 7.53 20.32 7.31
CA ALA A 48 7.56 21.04 8.58
C ALA A 48 6.24 20.92 9.36
N PHE A 49 5.08 20.98 8.67
CA PHE A 49 3.75 20.82 9.29
C PHE A 49 3.53 19.39 9.80
N LEU A 50 3.89 18.37 9.02
CA LEU A 50 3.80 16.97 9.41
C LEU A 50 4.78 16.64 10.56
N SER A 51 5.98 17.20 10.54
CA SER A 51 6.97 17.06 11.61
C SER A 51 6.49 17.68 12.92
N TYR A 52 5.90 18.88 12.91
CA TYR A 52 5.52 19.60 14.14
C TYR A 52 4.31 18.95 14.84
N HIS A 53 3.29 18.49 14.10
CA HIS A 53 2.10 17.85 14.70
C HIS A 53 2.28 16.36 14.96
N GLY A 54 3.07 15.67 14.16
CA GLY A 54 3.40 14.24 14.34
C GLY A 54 4.36 14.03 15.51
N ILE A 55 5.43 14.81 15.59
CA ILE A 55 6.46 14.70 16.64
C ILE A 55 5.92 15.05 18.03
N SER A 56 5.03 16.03 18.16
CA SER A 56 4.46 16.39 19.47
C SER A 56 3.49 15.32 20.02
N LYS A 57 2.75 14.63 19.16
CA LYS A 57 1.94 13.48 19.56
C LYS A 57 2.77 12.22 19.75
N PHE A 58 3.77 12.01 18.91
CA PHE A 58 4.73 10.93 19.02
C PHE A 58 5.58 11.07 20.30
N ARG A 59 6.07 12.26 20.62
CA ARG A 59 6.79 12.56 21.87
C ARG A 59 5.88 12.40 23.10
N ARG A 60 4.60 12.75 23.03
CA ARG A 60 3.63 12.49 24.11
C ARG A 60 3.26 11.02 24.23
N ALA A 61 3.23 10.27 23.14
CA ALA A 61 3.06 8.82 23.18
C ALA A 61 4.32 8.13 23.74
N LEU A 62 5.51 8.58 23.36
CA LEU A 62 6.77 8.14 23.94
C LEU A 62 6.89 8.48 25.43
N ASN A 63 6.54 9.69 25.84
CA ASN A 63 6.57 10.10 27.26
C ASN A 63 5.52 9.40 28.13
N ARG A 64 4.46 8.82 27.53
CA ARG A 64 3.55 7.91 28.24
C ARG A 64 4.07 6.49 28.37
N LEU A 65 5.15 6.16 27.64
CA LEU A 65 5.88 4.90 27.74
C LEU A 65 7.09 5.00 28.68
N GLU A 66 7.39 6.19 29.23
CA GLU A 66 8.43 6.32 30.25
C GLU A 66 7.88 5.85 31.61
N PRO A 67 8.38 4.73 32.12
CA PRO A 67 8.22 4.43 33.55
C PRO A 67 9.09 5.40 34.36
N THR A 68 8.59 5.84 35.51
CA THR A 68 9.30 6.58 36.56
C THR A 68 10.77 6.19 36.77
N PRO A 69 11.60 6.95 37.45
CA PRO A 69 12.96 7.40 37.11
C PRO A 69 13.97 6.31 36.83
N VAL A 70 14.79 6.62 35.84
CA VAL A 70 15.89 5.86 35.28
C VAL A 70 16.73 5.11 36.33
N SER A 71 16.46 3.83 36.49
CA SER A 71 17.43 2.83 36.80
C SER A 71 18.02 2.35 35.48
N ASN A 72 19.35 2.26 35.37
CA ASN A 72 20.10 1.65 34.28
C ASN A 72 19.73 0.17 34.14
N ARG A 73 18.51 -0.14 33.67
CA ARG A 73 18.08 -1.51 33.43
C ARG A 73 18.29 -1.82 31.95
N ILE A 74 19.19 -2.77 31.71
CA ILE A 74 19.25 -3.56 30.48
C ILE A 74 17.80 -3.89 30.05
N PRO A 75 17.39 -3.68 28.77
CA PRO A 75 16.02 -3.94 28.32
C PRO A 75 15.59 -5.34 28.74
N THR A 76 14.45 -5.44 29.41
CA THR A 76 13.93 -6.73 29.87
C THR A 76 13.69 -7.64 28.66
N ARG A 77 13.82 -8.96 28.82
CA ARG A 77 13.60 -9.97 27.77
C ARG A 77 12.27 -9.77 27.01
N GLN A 78 11.27 -9.22 27.68
CA GLN A 78 9.97 -8.92 27.11
C GLN A 78 9.99 -7.70 26.17
N THR A 79 10.74 -6.63 26.50
CA THR A 79 10.90 -5.43 25.65
C THR A 79 11.72 -5.76 24.40
N GLN A 80 12.78 -6.58 24.53
CA GLN A 80 13.57 -7.06 23.38
C GLN A 80 12.71 -7.91 22.43
N SER A 81 11.84 -8.77 22.97
CA SER A 81 10.91 -9.58 22.17
C SER A 81 9.92 -8.72 21.36
N THR A 82 9.41 -7.64 21.95
CA THR A 82 8.47 -6.73 21.26
C THR A 82 9.12 -5.94 20.14
N ILE A 83 10.34 -5.41 20.36
CA ILE A 83 11.09 -4.68 19.34
C ILE A 83 11.42 -5.60 18.16
N MET A 84 11.83 -6.83 18.46
CA MET A 84 12.22 -7.82 17.45
C MET A 84 11.00 -8.27 16.63
N MET A 85 9.82 -8.44 17.27
CA MET A 85 8.55 -8.72 16.57
C MET A 85 8.18 -7.57 15.64
N PHE A 86 8.28 -6.33 16.10
CA PHE A 86 8.04 -5.14 15.29
C PHE A 86 8.98 -5.10 14.07
N ALA A 87 10.28 -5.22 14.28
CA ALA A 87 11.28 -5.21 13.21
C ALA A 87 11.02 -6.32 12.18
N GLY A 88 10.74 -7.54 12.66
CA GLY A 88 10.40 -8.67 11.79
C GLY A 88 9.17 -8.40 10.94
N MET A 89 8.09 -7.86 11.53
CA MET A 89 6.88 -7.50 10.80
C MET A 89 7.14 -6.44 9.73
N MET A 90 7.95 -5.43 10.04
CA MET A 90 8.29 -4.38 9.05
C MET A 90 9.11 -4.94 7.90
N LEU A 91 10.07 -5.83 8.18
CA LEU A 91 10.85 -6.52 7.15
C LEU A 91 9.98 -7.43 6.28
N VAL A 92 9.04 -8.18 6.86
CA VAL A 92 8.10 -8.98 6.07
C VAL A 92 7.24 -8.07 5.20
N ALA A 93 6.68 -6.98 5.75
CA ALA A 93 5.88 -6.01 5.00
C ALA A 93 6.63 -5.45 3.79
N LEU A 94 7.89 -5.06 3.97
CA LEU A 94 8.75 -4.55 2.91
C LEU A 94 8.91 -5.55 1.75
N ASN A 95 8.81 -6.86 2.02
CA ASN A 95 8.96 -7.92 1.02
C ASN A 95 7.68 -8.26 0.24
N LEU A 96 6.50 -7.79 0.68
CA LEU A 96 5.24 -8.21 0.06
C LEU A 96 4.97 -7.58 -1.32
N ARG A 97 5.66 -6.52 -1.69
CA ARG A 97 5.39 -5.81 -2.95
C ARG A 97 6.51 -5.86 -3.99
N PRO A 98 7.80 -5.98 -3.65
CA PRO A 98 8.90 -5.99 -4.63
C PRO A 98 8.74 -7.02 -5.73
N ALA A 99 8.24 -8.22 -5.39
CA ALA A 99 8.01 -9.28 -6.38
C ALA A 99 7.02 -8.91 -7.49
N LEU A 100 6.08 -7.97 -7.21
CA LEU A 100 5.12 -7.46 -8.19
C LEU A 100 5.66 -6.24 -8.93
N THR A 101 6.25 -5.28 -8.21
CA THR A 101 6.61 -3.97 -8.77
C THR A 101 7.97 -3.95 -9.47
N SER A 102 8.83 -4.95 -9.24
CA SER A 102 10.10 -5.10 -9.96
C SER A 102 9.96 -5.52 -11.43
N VAL A 103 8.84 -6.13 -11.80
CA VAL A 103 8.62 -6.61 -13.18
C VAL A 103 8.27 -5.46 -14.12
N GLY A 104 7.45 -4.50 -13.70
CA GLY A 104 6.95 -3.42 -14.54
C GLY A 104 8.04 -2.64 -15.30
N PRO A 105 9.10 -2.12 -14.63
CA PRO A 105 10.16 -1.35 -15.28
C PRO A 105 10.92 -2.09 -16.38
N ILE A 106 11.02 -3.42 -16.27
CA ILE A 106 11.77 -4.29 -17.20
C ILE A 106 10.85 -5.19 -18.04
N LEU A 107 9.52 -4.95 -18.00
CA LEU A 107 8.54 -5.80 -18.67
C LEU A 107 8.78 -5.88 -20.19
N LYS A 108 9.09 -4.75 -20.80
CA LYS A 108 9.43 -4.66 -22.24
C LYS A 108 10.69 -5.47 -22.55
N THR A 109 11.75 -5.32 -21.77
CA THR A 109 13.00 -6.09 -21.93
C THR A 109 12.77 -7.60 -21.80
N ILE A 110 11.92 -8.02 -20.84
CA ILE A 110 11.55 -9.44 -20.68
C ILE A 110 10.79 -9.91 -21.94
N GLY A 111 9.84 -9.11 -22.45
CA GLY A 111 9.08 -9.42 -23.65
C GLY A 111 9.95 -9.55 -24.90
N ASP A 112 10.98 -8.71 -25.05
CA ASP A 112 11.90 -8.73 -26.19
C ASP A 112 12.87 -9.92 -26.12
N GLN A 113 13.37 -10.29 -24.94
CA GLN A 113 14.32 -11.39 -24.77
C GLN A 113 13.67 -12.77 -24.65
N LEU A 114 12.47 -12.84 -24.12
CA LEU A 114 11.63 -14.04 -24.15
C LEU A 114 10.53 -13.77 -25.20
N PRO A 115 10.18 -14.74 -26.07
CA PRO A 115 9.14 -14.52 -27.09
C PRO A 115 7.75 -14.43 -26.44
N LEU A 116 7.53 -13.34 -25.67
CA LEU A 116 6.27 -13.06 -25.00
C LEU A 116 5.53 -11.95 -25.76
N SER A 117 4.34 -12.29 -26.26
CA SER A 117 3.41 -11.29 -26.79
C SER A 117 2.93 -10.33 -25.70
N SER A 118 2.28 -9.23 -26.07
CA SER A 118 1.69 -8.30 -25.12
C SER A 118 0.65 -8.99 -24.20
N VAL A 119 -0.09 -9.96 -24.72
CA VAL A 119 -0.98 -10.80 -23.89
C VAL A 119 -0.15 -11.61 -22.89
N GLY A 120 0.98 -12.21 -23.30
CA GLY A 120 1.88 -12.93 -22.39
C GLY A 120 2.39 -12.04 -21.25
N GLN A 121 2.80 -10.80 -21.55
CA GLN A 121 3.19 -9.78 -20.57
C GLN A 121 2.02 -9.40 -19.65
N GLY A 122 0.80 -9.31 -20.21
CA GLY A 122 -0.44 -9.11 -19.46
C GLY A 122 -0.71 -10.23 -18.48
N VAL A 123 -0.55 -11.48 -18.89
CA VAL A 123 -0.69 -12.66 -18.01
C VAL A 123 0.37 -12.64 -16.92
N LEU A 124 1.62 -12.30 -17.24
CA LEU A 124 2.72 -12.23 -16.27
C LEU A 124 2.43 -11.24 -15.14
N THR A 125 1.88 -10.07 -15.47
CA THR A 125 1.54 -9.03 -14.48
C THR A 125 0.23 -9.31 -13.75
N THR A 126 -0.68 -10.06 -14.35
CA THR A 126 -1.97 -10.48 -13.80
C THR A 126 -1.85 -11.61 -12.79
N LEU A 127 -1.02 -12.60 -13.10
CA LEU A 127 -0.94 -13.88 -12.38
C LEU A 127 -0.68 -13.72 -10.87
N PRO A 128 0.26 -12.85 -10.41
CA PRO A 128 0.49 -12.67 -8.99
C PRO A 128 -0.70 -12.01 -8.29
N VAL A 129 -1.43 -11.12 -8.96
CA VAL A 129 -2.62 -10.44 -8.40
C VAL A 129 -3.78 -11.44 -8.26
N LEU A 130 -3.97 -12.29 -9.26
CA LEU A 130 -4.96 -13.37 -9.24
C LEU A 130 -4.71 -14.32 -8.07
N LEU A 131 -3.46 -14.77 -7.94
CA LEU A 131 -3.06 -15.71 -6.88
C LEU A 131 -3.10 -15.05 -5.49
N LEU A 132 -2.87 -13.74 -5.40
CA LEU A 132 -3.04 -12.99 -4.17
C LEU A 132 -4.49 -13.09 -3.65
N GLY A 133 -5.49 -12.96 -4.54
CA GLY A 133 -6.90 -13.13 -4.19
C GLY A 133 -7.28 -14.58 -3.90
N LEU A 134 -6.89 -15.52 -4.78
CA LEU A 134 -7.27 -16.93 -4.69
C LEU A 134 -6.59 -17.66 -3.52
N ALA A 135 -5.38 -17.28 -3.14
CA ALA A 135 -4.65 -17.90 -2.03
C ALA A 135 -5.03 -17.34 -0.65
N ALA A 136 -5.62 -16.14 -0.58
CA ALA A 136 -6.03 -15.52 0.68
C ALA A 136 -6.87 -16.44 1.61
N PRO A 137 -7.82 -17.28 1.11
CA PRO A 137 -8.59 -18.21 1.94
C PRO A 137 -7.76 -19.37 2.54
N ILE A 138 -6.52 -19.56 2.09
CA ILE A 138 -5.60 -20.57 2.65
C ILE A 138 -5.03 -20.07 4.00
N ALA A 139 -4.88 -18.74 4.18
CA ALA A 139 -4.28 -18.14 5.36
C ALA A 139 -4.88 -18.62 6.70
N PRO A 140 -6.22 -18.63 6.91
CA PRO A 140 -6.80 -19.14 8.15
C PRO A 140 -6.56 -20.64 8.37
N ARG A 141 -6.48 -21.44 7.28
CA ARG A 141 -6.16 -22.88 7.38
C ARG A 141 -4.71 -23.09 7.79
N ALA A 142 -3.78 -22.33 7.20
CA ALA A 142 -2.36 -22.38 7.55
C ALA A 142 -2.15 -21.94 9.01
N ALA A 143 -2.76 -20.83 9.42
CA ALA A 143 -2.70 -20.34 10.80
C ALA A 143 -3.18 -21.35 11.83
N ARG A 144 -4.25 -22.13 11.52
CA ARG A 144 -4.75 -23.18 12.41
C ARG A 144 -3.85 -24.39 12.50
N LYS A 145 -3.18 -24.77 11.40
CA LYS A 145 -2.33 -25.98 11.37
C LYS A 145 -0.93 -25.72 11.92
N LEU A 146 -0.34 -24.59 11.59
CA LEU A 146 1.06 -24.27 11.85
C LEU A 146 1.26 -23.15 12.90
N GLY A 147 0.20 -22.37 13.15
CA GLY A 147 0.30 -21.08 13.84
C GLY A 147 0.62 -19.93 12.87
N MET A 148 0.29 -18.69 13.27
CA MET A 148 0.48 -17.53 12.38
C MET A 148 1.95 -17.29 12.08
N GLU A 149 2.83 -17.34 13.06
CA GLU A 149 4.27 -17.04 12.92
C GLU A 149 4.98 -18.06 12.03
N ARG A 150 4.72 -19.35 12.26
CA ARG A 150 5.31 -20.42 11.44
C ARG A 150 4.79 -20.38 10.00
N SER A 151 3.51 -20.02 9.82
CA SER A 151 2.94 -19.83 8.50
C SER A 151 3.62 -18.68 7.77
N VAL A 152 3.81 -17.52 8.42
CA VAL A 152 4.54 -16.39 7.82
C VAL A 152 5.96 -16.80 7.43
N LEU A 153 6.69 -17.50 8.30
CA LEU A 153 8.04 -17.98 7.98
C LEU A 153 8.05 -18.93 6.76
N LEU A 154 7.16 -19.91 6.75
CA LEU A 154 7.08 -20.88 5.64
C LEU A 154 6.84 -20.17 4.31
N PHE A 155 5.82 -19.29 4.26
CA PHE A 155 5.49 -18.58 3.01
C PHE A 155 6.53 -17.52 2.64
N LEU A 156 7.27 -16.96 3.59
CA LEU A 156 8.39 -16.05 3.32
C LEU A 156 9.59 -16.81 2.70
N ILE A 157 9.88 -18.01 3.18
CA ILE A 157 10.92 -18.88 2.58
C ILE A 157 10.51 -19.27 1.15
N ILE A 158 9.27 -19.71 0.95
CA ILE A 158 8.75 -20.07 -0.37
C ILE A 158 8.78 -18.87 -1.32
N LEU A 159 8.42 -17.66 -0.83
CA LEU A 159 8.51 -16.41 -1.59
C LEU A 159 9.95 -16.13 -2.03
N GLY A 160 10.91 -16.21 -1.11
CA GLY A 160 12.34 -15.99 -1.41
C GLY A 160 12.85 -16.97 -2.47
N LEU A 161 12.54 -18.25 -2.33
CA LEU A 161 12.89 -19.28 -3.32
C LEU A 161 12.25 -19.03 -4.68
N ALA A 162 10.97 -18.65 -4.69
CA ALA A 162 10.25 -18.31 -5.92
C ALA A 162 10.87 -17.10 -6.64
N ILE A 163 11.27 -16.06 -5.90
CA ILE A 163 11.93 -14.86 -6.46
C ILE A 163 13.27 -15.23 -7.09
N VAL A 164 14.09 -16.07 -6.43
CA VAL A 164 15.37 -16.52 -6.99
C VAL A 164 15.17 -17.40 -8.21
N ALA A 165 14.26 -18.37 -8.13
CA ALA A 165 14.11 -19.37 -9.16
C ALA A 165 13.46 -18.86 -10.44
N ARG A 166 12.45 -17.96 -10.32
CA ARG A 166 11.59 -17.53 -11.44
C ARG A 166 12.33 -17.08 -12.70
N PRO A 167 13.48 -16.35 -12.66
CA PRO A 167 14.11 -15.86 -13.88
C PRO A 167 15.02 -16.87 -14.59
N TYR A 168 15.37 -18.01 -13.98
CA TYR A 168 16.35 -18.94 -14.52
C TYR A 168 15.79 -20.17 -15.21
N PHE A 169 14.48 -20.42 -15.13
CA PHE A 169 13.83 -21.59 -15.74
C PHE A 169 12.97 -21.25 -16.96
N GLY A 170 13.39 -20.23 -17.73
CA GLY A 170 12.69 -19.78 -18.93
C GLY A 170 11.28 -19.23 -18.67
N VAL A 171 10.44 -19.30 -19.70
CA VAL A 171 9.07 -18.76 -19.64
C VAL A 171 8.26 -19.47 -18.54
N SER A 172 8.30 -20.79 -18.47
CA SER A 172 7.54 -21.58 -17.48
C SER A 172 7.96 -21.26 -16.05
N GLY A 173 9.26 -21.11 -15.80
CA GLY A 173 9.79 -20.72 -14.49
C GLY A 173 9.35 -19.33 -14.10
N LEU A 174 9.35 -18.38 -15.03
CA LEU A 174 8.93 -17.01 -14.80
C LEU A 174 7.46 -16.94 -14.37
N PHE A 175 6.57 -17.63 -15.08
CA PHE A 175 5.13 -17.68 -14.76
C PHE A 175 4.85 -18.44 -13.46
N LEU A 176 5.42 -19.63 -13.29
CA LEU A 176 5.22 -20.45 -12.08
C LEU A 176 5.76 -19.74 -10.83
N GLY A 177 6.98 -19.22 -10.91
CA GLY A 177 7.59 -18.50 -9.78
C GLY A 177 6.81 -17.23 -9.42
N THR A 178 6.29 -16.51 -10.42
CA THR A 178 5.45 -15.33 -10.19
C THR A 178 4.09 -15.71 -9.58
N ALA A 179 3.48 -16.83 -10.00
CA ALA A 179 2.26 -17.37 -9.41
C ALA A 179 2.47 -17.74 -7.92
N VAL A 180 3.53 -18.49 -7.64
CA VAL A 180 3.88 -18.90 -6.27
C VAL A 180 4.14 -17.68 -5.40
N ALA A 181 4.89 -16.69 -5.90
CA ALA A 181 5.14 -15.44 -5.19
C ALA A 181 3.83 -14.70 -4.85
N GLY A 182 2.91 -14.56 -5.82
CA GLY A 182 1.60 -13.96 -5.61
C GLY A 182 0.77 -14.68 -4.54
N GLY A 183 0.76 -16.01 -4.57
CA GLY A 183 0.07 -16.83 -3.57
C GLY A 183 0.63 -16.66 -2.16
N CYS A 184 1.96 -16.67 -2.02
CA CYS A 184 2.63 -16.43 -0.73
C CYS A 184 2.30 -15.03 -0.18
N ILE A 185 2.36 -14.01 -1.03
CA ILE A 185 2.00 -12.63 -0.67
C ILE A 185 0.54 -12.56 -0.21
N GLY A 186 -0.39 -13.20 -0.93
CA GLY A 186 -1.81 -13.23 -0.58
C GLY A 186 -2.06 -13.80 0.81
N ILE A 187 -1.43 -14.93 1.12
CA ILE A 187 -1.54 -15.57 2.45
C ILE A 187 -0.95 -14.68 3.55
N MET A 188 0.26 -14.14 3.35
CA MET A 188 0.91 -13.28 4.33
C MET A 188 0.18 -11.96 4.55
N SER A 189 -0.43 -11.39 3.50
CA SER A 189 -1.25 -10.16 3.60
C SER A 189 -2.48 -10.31 4.49
N VAL A 190 -3.00 -11.53 4.66
CA VAL A 190 -4.09 -11.84 5.60
C VAL A 190 -3.56 -12.09 7.01
N LEU A 191 -2.41 -12.75 7.15
CA LEU A 191 -1.84 -13.12 8.46
C LEU A 191 -1.29 -11.93 9.23
N LEU A 192 -0.54 -11.04 8.55
CA LEU A 192 0.16 -9.92 9.20
C LEU A 192 -0.76 -8.94 9.93
N PRO A 193 -1.87 -8.44 9.36
CA PRO A 193 -2.82 -7.61 10.10
C PRO A 193 -3.41 -8.32 11.33
N GLY A 194 -3.57 -9.64 11.27
CA GLY A 194 -3.99 -10.47 12.40
C GLY A 194 -2.97 -10.44 13.54
N ILE A 195 -1.67 -10.58 13.22
CA ILE A 195 -0.56 -10.49 14.19
C ILE A 195 -0.49 -9.08 14.77
N VAL A 196 -0.60 -8.02 13.93
CA VAL A 196 -0.63 -6.62 14.41
C VAL A 196 -1.73 -6.42 15.46
N LYS A 197 -2.93 -6.87 15.16
CA LYS A 197 -4.09 -6.70 16.07
C LYS A 197 -3.94 -7.49 17.37
N ARG A 198 -3.31 -8.67 17.32
CA ARG A 198 -3.07 -9.52 18.50
C ARG A 198 -1.97 -8.95 19.39
N ASP A 199 -0.83 -8.56 18.81
CA ASP A 199 0.39 -8.24 19.56
C ASP A 199 0.49 -6.74 19.90
N PHE A 200 -0.20 -5.88 19.16
CA PHE A 200 -0.21 -4.43 19.34
C PHE A 200 -1.63 -3.83 19.42
N PRO A 201 -2.54 -4.35 20.30
CA PRO A 201 -3.94 -3.93 20.30
C PRO A 201 -4.13 -2.43 20.56
N GLU A 202 -3.33 -1.83 21.46
CA GLU A 202 -3.43 -0.39 21.80
C GLU A 202 -2.87 0.53 20.71
N SER A 203 -1.95 0.04 19.88
CA SER A 203 -1.28 0.79 18.82
C SER A 203 -1.57 0.23 17.42
N ALA A 204 -2.58 -0.62 17.28
CA ALA A 204 -2.88 -1.33 16.03
C ALA A 204 -3.04 -0.38 14.83
N SER A 205 -3.64 0.79 15.01
CA SER A 205 -3.80 1.80 13.94
C SER A 205 -2.44 2.36 13.48
N LEU A 206 -1.55 2.71 14.42
CA LEU A 206 -0.20 3.19 14.11
C LEU A 206 0.62 2.09 13.42
N MET A 207 0.58 0.87 13.95
CA MET A 207 1.28 -0.29 13.39
C MET A 207 0.82 -0.60 11.97
N THR A 208 -0.49 -0.53 11.71
CA THR A 208 -1.06 -0.71 10.36
C THR A 208 -0.58 0.41 9.42
N GLY A 209 -0.50 1.64 9.89
CA GLY A 209 0.05 2.76 9.11
C GLY A 209 1.51 2.55 8.72
N ILE A 210 2.37 2.17 9.68
CA ILE A 210 3.79 1.88 9.44
C ILE A 210 3.94 0.65 8.52
N TYR A 211 3.16 -0.40 8.74
CA TYR A 211 3.09 -1.58 7.87
C TYR A 211 2.79 -1.19 6.42
N THR A 212 1.77 -0.34 6.21
CA THR A 212 1.41 0.13 4.87
C THR A 212 2.51 0.99 4.25
N ALA A 213 3.16 1.85 5.04
CA ALA A 213 4.30 2.64 4.58
C ALA A 213 5.48 1.75 4.15
N MET A 214 5.77 0.66 4.89
CA MET A 214 6.81 -0.32 4.52
C MET A 214 6.46 -1.10 3.25
N LEU A 215 5.19 -1.46 3.05
CA LEU A 215 4.70 -2.03 1.78
C LEU A 215 4.99 -1.10 0.60
N CYS A 216 4.66 0.19 0.74
CA CYS A 216 4.91 1.19 -0.30
C CYS A 216 6.41 1.44 -0.50
N ALA A 217 7.20 1.49 0.57
CA ALA A 217 8.65 1.66 0.48
C ALA A 217 9.31 0.51 -0.30
N GLY A 218 8.99 -0.74 0.04
CA GLY A 218 9.47 -1.91 -0.71
C GLY A 218 9.08 -1.87 -2.19
N ALA A 219 7.83 -1.52 -2.47
CA ALA A 219 7.33 -1.39 -3.83
C ALA A 219 8.05 -0.28 -4.62
N ALA A 220 8.23 0.89 -4.00
CA ALA A 220 8.86 2.05 -4.64
C ALA A 220 10.35 1.80 -4.92
N VAL A 221 11.07 1.24 -3.95
CA VAL A 221 12.48 0.88 -4.12
C VAL A 221 12.63 -0.13 -5.26
N ALA A 222 11.77 -1.16 -5.31
CA ALA A 222 11.81 -2.14 -6.38
C ALA A 222 11.50 -1.52 -7.75
N ALA A 223 10.47 -0.70 -7.84
CA ALA A 223 10.11 -0.04 -9.09
C ALA A 223 11.21 0.90 -9.62
N GLY A 224 11.84 1.68 -8.72
CA GLY A 224 12.84 2.67 -9.13
C GLY A 224 14.23 2.09 -9.41
N SER A 225 14.59 0.95 -8.76
CA SER A 225 15.95 0.43 -8.84
C SER A 225 16.13 -0.82 -9.71
N THR A 226 15.05 -1.49 -10.14
CA THR A 226 15.20 -2.73 -10.93
C THR A 226 15.86 -2.47 -12.31
N GLU A 227 15.51 -1.40 -12.99
CA GLU A 227 16.15 -1.05 -14.27
C GLU A 227 17.61 -0.63 -14.09
N PRO A 228 18.01 0.28 -13.17
CA PRO A 228 19.40 0.51 -12.81
C PRO A 228 20.19 -0.75 -12.47
N LEU A 229 19.60 -1.67 -11.69
CA LEU A 229 20.22 -2.95 -11.37
C LEU A 229 20.44 -3.82 -12.62
N ARG A 230 19.48 -3.86 -13.54
CA ARG A 230 19.65 -4.55 -14.83
C ARG A 230 20.85 -4.00 -15.62
N MET A 231 20.99 -2.67 -15.64
CA MET A 231 22.13 -2.04 -16.30
C MET A 231 23.46 -2.40 -15.62
N MET A 232 23.48 -2.48 -14.27
CA MET A 232 24.66 -2.90 -13.52
C MET A 232 25.06 -4.38 -13.76
N PHE A 233 24.11 -5.20 -14.22
CA PHE A 233 24.33 -6.61 -14.59
C PHE A 233 24.44 -6.80 -16.13
N ASP A 234 25.08 -5.87 -16.81
CA ASP A 234 25.35 -5.92 -18.26
C ASP A 234 24.08 -6.14 -19.11
N GLY A 235 22.96 -5.58 -18.67
CA GLY A 235 21.68 -5.71 -19.36
C GLY A 235 20.89 -6.98 -19.02
N ASN A 236 21.39 -7.86 -18.15
CA ASN A 236 20.74 -9.09 -17.74
C ASN A 236 19.62 -8.80 -16.71
N TRP A 237 18.39 -9.19 -17.04
CA TRP A 237 17.24 -8.99 -16.15
C TRP A 237 17.12 -10.08 -15.07
N GLN A 238 17.70 -11.25 -15.28
CA GLN A 238 17.62 -12.39 -14.38
C GLN A 238 18.19 -12.05 -12.97
N PRO A 239 19.45 -11.59 -12.85
CA PRO A 239 19.98 -11.20 -11.54
C PRO A 239 19.28 -9.96 -10.98
N ALA A 240 18.82 -9.02 -11.82
CA ALA A 240 18.08 -7.84 -11.38
C ALA A 240 16.73 -8.19 -10.72
N LEU A 241 16.08 -9.27 -11.12
CA LEU A 241 14.90 -9.80 -10.42
C LEU A 241 15.25 -10.63 -9.20
N SER A 242 16.32 -11.43 -9.25
CA SER A 242 16.70 -12.33 -8.17
C SER A 242 17.21 -11.61 -6.93
N ILE A 243 17.81 -10.42 -7.08
CA ILE A 243 18.36 -9.62 -5.98
C ILE A 243 17.27 -9.26 -4.95
N TRP A 244 16.00 -9.21 -5.37
CA TRP A 244 14.86 -8.96 -4.48
C TRP A 244 14.58 -10.11 -3.50
N ALA A 245 15.27 -11.23 -3.60
CA ALA A 245 15.29 -12.26 -2.58
C ALA A 245 16.17 -11.91 -1.37
N ILE A 246 17.13 -10.99 -1.50
CA ILE A 246 18.01 -10.59 -0.38
C ILE A 246 17.21 -10.03 0.79
N PRO A 247 16.30 -9.04 0.61
CA PRO A 247 15.42 -8.59 1.68
C PRO A 247 14.56 -9.71 2.28
N ALA A 248 14.13 -10.69 1.48
CA ALA A 248 13.36 -11.84 1.96
C ALA A 248 14.24 -12.76 2.85
N ILE A 249 15.48 -13.01 2.48
CA ILE A 249 16.43 -13.79 3.29
C ILE A 249 16.67 -13.09 4.63
N VAL A 250 16.90 -11.77 4.62
CA VAL A 250 17.07 -10.99 5.85
C VAL A 250 15.82 -11.09 6.73
N ALA A 251 14.64 -10.95 6.13
CA ALA A 251 13.36 -11.09 6.85
C ALA A 251 13.18 -12.50 7.43
N VAL A 252 13.55 -13.56 6.70
CA VAL A 252 13.54 -14.95 7.19
C VAL A 252 14.44 -15.10 8.41
N CYS A 253 15.68 -14.60 8.35
CA CYS A 253 16.63 -14.69 9.47
C CYS A 253 16.08 -13.99 10.72
N VAL A 254 15.58 -12.78 10.58
CA VAL A 254 15.00 -12.01 11.71
C VAL A 254 13.73 -12.68 12.24
N TRP A 255 12.86 -13.15 11.34
CA TRP A 255 11.60 -13.81 11.73
C TRP A 255 11.83 -15.17 12.40
N TRP A 256 12.82 -15.93 11.96
CA TRP A 256 13.20 -17.22 12.56
C TRP A 256 13.53 -17.08 14.05
N LEU A 257 14.21 -16.01 14.45
CA LEU A 257 14.57 -15.76 15.85
C LEU A 257 13.36 -15.54 16.78
N GLN A 258 12.17 -15.36 16.21
CA GLN A 258 10.92 -15.06 16.94
C GLN A 258 10.00 -16.27 17.14
N LEU A 259 10.36 -17.43 16.60
CA LEU A 259 9.50 -18.64 16.61
C LEU A 259 9.32 -19.30 17.99
N GLY A 260 9.75 -18.69 19.09
CA GLY A 260 9.67 -19.24 20.45
C GLY A 260 8.30 -19.18 21.12
N GLY A 261 7.26 -18.65 20.48
CA GLY A 261 5.92 -18.47 21.05
C GLY A 261 5.10 -19.77 21.10
N LYS A 262 4.28 -19.93 22.16
CA LYS A 262 3.31 -21.03 22.23
C LYS A 262 2.21 -20.84 21.19
N TYR A 263 1.92 -21.90 20.44
CA TYR A 263 0.77 -21.96 19.53
C TYR A 263 -0.52 -21.80 20.33
N VAL A 264 -1.31 -20.78 19.99
CA VAL A 264 -2.68 -20.61 20.51
C VAL A 264 -3.64 -20.88 19.35
N PRO A 265 -4.47 -21.93 19.42
CA PRO A 265 -5.47 -22.18 18.40
C PRO A 265 -6.45 -21.00 18.30
N THR A 266 -6.66 -20.50 17.09
CA THR A 266 -7.68 -19.46 16.86
C THR A 266 -9.00 -20.15 16.59
N GLU A 267 -9.98 -19.94 17.47
CA GLU A 267 -11.34 -20.44 17.28
C GLU A 267 -12.02 -19.74 16.10
N LEU A 268 -12.74 -20.52 15.30
CA LEU A 268 -13.57 -19.94 14.23
C LEU A 268 -14.86 -19.40 14.84
N PRO A 269 -15.29 -18.22 14.41
CA PRO A 269 -16.57 -17.66 14.82
C PRO A 269 -17.75 -18.56 14.40
N ALA A 270 -18.82 -18.58 15.23
CA ALA A 270 -20.07 -19.29 14.95
C ALA A 270 -20.73 -18.83 13.62
N ALA A 271 -21.59 -19.68 13.06
CA ALA A 271 -22.30 -19.43 11.83
C ALA A 271 -23.16 -18.15 11.93
N GLN A 272 -22.86 -17.16 11.11
CA GLN A 272 -23.60 -15.89 11.01
C GLN A 272 -24.21 -15.73 9.62
N LYS A 273 -25.15 -14.76 9.48
CA LYS A 273 -25.77 -14.40 8.19
C LYS A 273 -24.74 -14.23 7.08
N SER A 274 -25.04 -14.73 5.88
CA SER A 274 -24.12 -14.69 4.75
C SER A 274 -23.97 -13.26 4.18
N LEU A 275 -22.75 -12.75 4.14
CA LEU A 275 -22.42 -11.47 3.49
C LEU A 275 -22.63 -11.48 1.96
N PHE A 276 -22.63 -12.66 1.33
CA PHE A 276 -22.86 -12.80 -0.11
C PHE A 276 -24.25 -12.37 -0.57
N LYS A 277 -25.22 -12.28 0.35
CA LYS A 277 -26.57 -11.78 0.07
C LYS A 277 -26.73 -10.29 0.32
N ASP A 278 -25.71 -9.62 0.86
CA ASP A 278 -25.74 -8.22 1.22
C ASP A 278 -25.26 -7.33 0.08
N LYS A 279 -26.11 -6.41 -0.39
CA LYS A 279 -25.81 -5.50 -1.49
C LYS A 279 -24.67 -4.53 -1.15
N LEU A 280 -24.59 -4.05 0.10
CA LEU A 280 -23.53 -3.14 0.54
C LEU A 280 -22.18 -3.86 0.59
N ALA A 281 -22.14 -5.12 1.04
CA ALA A 281 -20.93 -5.93 1.03
C ALA A 281 -20.37 -6.10 -0.41
N TRP A 282 -21.25 -6.31 -1.40
CA TRP A 282 -20.86 -6.35 -2.81
C TRP A 282 -20.36 -5.00 -3.33
N GLN A 283 -21.00 -3.88 -2.97
CA GLN A 283 -20.52 -2.55 -3.37
C GLN A 283 -19.14 -2.25 -2.82
N ILE A 284 -18.85 -2.65 -1.58
CA ILE A 284 -17.53 -2.50 -0.97
C ILE A 284 -16.51 -3.41 -1.68
N ALA A 285 -16.87 -4.66 -1.96
CA ALA A 285 -16.00 -5.60 -2.67
C ALA A 285 -15.70 -5.15 -4.10
N LEU A 286 -16.68 -4.65 -4.82
CA LEU A 286 -16.52 -4.10 -6.16
C LEU A 286 -15.64 -2.84 -6.16
N PHE A 287 -15.85 -1.91 -5.24
CA PHE A 287 -15.00 -0.74 -5.10
C PHE A 287 -13.55 -1.15 -4.81
N MET A 288 -13.34 -2.07 -3.85
CA MET A 288 -12.02 -2.61 -3.52
C MET A 288 -11.36 -3.27 -4.75
N GLY A 289 -12.10 -4.06 -5.51
CA GLY A 289 -11.60 -4.76 -6.68
C GLY A 289 -11.25 -3.83 -7.84
N LEU A 290 -12.16 -2.95 -8.22
CA LEU A 290 -11.99 -2.09 -9.40
C LEU A 290 -10.90 -1.02 -9.17
N GLN A 291 -10.83 -0.38 -7.97
CA GLN A 291 -9.73 0.53 -7.68
C GLN A 291 -8.39 -0.20 -7.59
N SER A 292 -8.36 -1.44 -7.07
CA SER A 292 -7.15 -2.26 -7.06
C SER A 292 -6.74 -2.71 -8.47
N SER A 293 -7.70 -2.95 -9.36
CA SER A 293 -7.45 -3.24 -10.78
C SER A 293 -6.66 -2.11 -11.44
N LEU A 294 -7.05 -0.86 -11.22
CA LEU A 294 -6.31 0.32 -11.69
C LEU A 294 -4.90 0.37 -11.09
N ALA A 295 -4.76 0.09 -9.78
CA ALA A 295 -3.46 0.13 -9.10
C ALA A 295 -2.49 -0.94 -9.61
N TYR A 296 -2.93 -2.18 -9.77
CA TYR A 296 -2.08 -3.25 -10.28
C TYR A 296 -1.77 -3.10 -11.77
N THR A 297 -2.68 -2.50 -12.55
CA THR A 297 -2.38 -2.11 -13.93
C THR A 297 -1.23 -1.09 -13.97
N VAL A 298 -1.27 -0.07 -13.11
CA VAL A 298 -0.18 0.91 -13.00
C VAL A 298 1.13 0.25 -12.59
N PHE A 299 1.13 -0.68 -11.64
CA PHE A 299 2.35 -1.37 -11.22
C PHE A 299 2.99 -2.20 -12.35
N GLY A 300 2.17 -2.83 -13.19
CA GLY A 300 2.65 -3.63 -14.31
C GLY A 300 2.99 -2.82 -15.56
N TRP A 301 2.15 -1.85 -15.92
CA TRP A 301 2.16 -1.27 -17.27
C TRP A 301 2.57 0.19 -17.34
N LEU A 302 2.50 0.98 -16.24
CA LEU A 302 2.86 2.41 -16.31
C LEU A 302 4.29 2.65 -16.85
N PRO A 303 5.33 1.90 -16.43
CA PRO A 303 6.66 2.08 -17.02
C PRO A 303 6.69 1.80 -18.52
N THR A 304 6.02 0.76 -19.01
CA THR A 304 5.93 0.43 -20.42
C THR A 304 5.20 1.53 -21.21
N ILE A 305 4.06 2.03 -20.69
CA ILE A 305 3.33 3.15 -21.29
C ILE A 305 4.22 4.38 -21.43
N LEU A 306 5.00 4.72 -20.40
CA LEU A 306 5.89 5.87 -20.42
C LEU A 306 7.08 5.67 -21.37
N GLN A 307 7.62 4.44 -21.45
CA GLN A 307 8.70 4.10 -22.39
C GLN A 307 8.23 4.20 -23.84
N ASP A 308 7.04 3.70 -24.16
CA ASP A 308 6.47 3.80 -25.52
C ASP A 308 6.15 5.26 -25.91
N ARG A 309 5.99 6.14 -24.92
CA ARG A 309 5.85 7.59 -25.11
C ARG A 309 7.18 8.34 -25.17
N GLY A 310 8.33 7.64 -25.10
CA GLY A 310 9.67 8.21 -25.25
C GLY A 310 10.40 8.56 -23.95
N ILE A 311 9.88 8.16 -22.77
CA ILE A 311 10.61 8.29 -21.51
C ILE A 311 11.65 7.17 -21.40
N GLU A 312 12.86 7.51 -20.99
CA GLU A 312 13.92 6.53 -20.77
C GLU A 312 13.53 5.48 -19.73
N PRO A 313 13.95 4.21 -19.89
CA PRO A 313 13.56 3.10 -18.99
C PRO A 313 13.81 3.37 -17.52
N VAL A 314 14.95 3.96 -17.16
CA VAL A 314 15.27 4.33 -15.77
C VAL A 314 14.29 5.36 -15.24
N GLN A 315 13.98 6.39 -16.03
CA GLN A 315 13.04 7.44 -15.65
C GLN A 315 11.62 6.91 -15.53
N ALA A 316 11.21 5.98 -16.40
CA ALA A 316 9.91 5.31 -16.32
C ALA A 316 9.75 4.49 -15.03
N GLY A 317 10.80 3.78 -14.62
CA GLY A 317 10.85 3.08 -13.32
C GLY A 317 10.79 4.04 -12.14
N LEU A 318 11.51 5.17 -12.19
CA LEU A 318 11.46 6.23 -11.18
C LEU A 318 10.07 6.88 -11.11
N ALA A 319 9.39 7.08 -12.23
CA ALA A 319 8.03 7.60 -12.27
C ALA A 319 7.06 6.70 -11.51
N LEU A 320 7.13 5.39 -11.72
CA LEU A 320 6.35 4.44 -10.92
C LEU A 320 6.72 4.51 -9.44
N SER A 321 8.01 4.58 -9.11
CA SER A 321 8.50 4.73 -7.73
C SER A 321 7.91 5.95 -7.04
N ILE A 322 7.95 7.12 -7.70
CA ILE A 322 7.38 8.38 -7.18
C ILE A 322 5.87 8.24 -6.99
N SER A 323 5.15 7.66 -7.96
CA SER A 323 3.71 7.40 -7.81
C SER A 323 3.41 6.61 -6.54
N ILE A 324 4.18 5.55 -6.28
CA ILE A 324 4.01 4.71 -5.09
C ILE A 324 4.38 5.46 -3.79
N MET A 325 5.44 6.26 -3.79
CA MET A 325 5.83 7.05 -2.61
C MET A 325 4.78 8.10 -2.25
N VAL A 326 4.19 8.75 -3.25
CA VAL A 326 3.12 9.74 -3.06
C VAL A 326 1.82 9.09 -2.53
N GLN A 327 1.63 7.78 -2.71
CA GLN A 327 0.50 7.07 -2.10
C GLN A 327 0.53 7.14 -0.57
N VAL A 328 1.71 7.17 0.07
CA VAL A 328 1.84 7.11 1.54
C VAL A 328 1.15 8.28 2.24
N PRO A 329 1.45 9.56 1.95
CA PRO A 329 0.76 10.68 2.56
C PRO A 329 -0.74 10.69 2.24
N ALA A 330 -1.14 10.31 1.02
CA ALA A 330 -2.54 10.23 0.63
C ALA A 330 -3.31 9.15 1.42
N ALA A 331 -2.68 8.00 1.65
CA ALA A 331 -3.26 6.90 2.43
C ALA A 331 -3.50 7.27 3.90
N ILE A 332 -2.74 8.21 4.45
CA ILE A 332 -2.94 8.73 5.81
C ILE A 332 -4.00 9.84 5.81
N ALA A 333 -3.88 10.78 4.87
CA ALA A 333 -4.72 11.97 4.83
C ALA A 333 -6.18 11.66 4.46
N ALA A 334 -6.42 10.77 3.50
CA ALA A 334 -7.75 10.51 2.99
C ALA A 334 -8.71 9.93 4.05
N PRO A 335 -8.37 8.89 4.85
CA PRO A 335 -9.22 8.41 5.93
C PRO A 335 -9.41 9.46 7.04
N TRP A 336 -8.37 10.24 7.35
CA TRP A 336 -8.46 11.29 8.36
C TRP A 336 -9.44 12.38 7.96
N ILE A 337 -9.40 12.83 6.70
CA ILE A 337 -10.38 13.80 6.16
C ILE A 337 -11.78 13.18 6.13
N ALA A 338 -11.90 11.94 5.63
CA ALA A 338 -13.16 11.22 5.53
C ALA A 338 -13.83 10.99 6.89
N SER A 339 -13.06 10.83 7.97
CA SER A 339 -13.59 10.66 9.33
C SER A 339 -14.32 11.92 9.86
N LYS A 340 -14.03 13.10 9.31
CA LYS A 340 -14.68 14.37 9.67
C LYS A 340 -15.97 14.63 8.87
N MET A 341 -16.28 13.78 7.90
CA MET A 341 -17.44 13.94 7.02
C MET A 341 -18.60 13.06 7.49
N ARG A 342 -19.84 13.46 7.20
CA ARG A 342 -21.04 12.67 7.49
C ARG A 342 -21.07 11.36 6.70
N ASP A 343 -20.68 11.40 5.43
CA ASP A 343 -20.48 10.22 4.58
C ASP A 343 -19.16 10.33 3.81
N GLN A 344 -18.71 9.23 3.21
CA GLN A 344 -17.42 9.16 2.54
C GLN A 344 -17.49 9.39 1.04
N ARG A 345 -18.67 9.72 0.48
CA ARG A 345 -18.87 9.84 -0.97
C ARG A 345 -18.03 10.94 -1.60
N PHE A 346 -17.98 12.13 -0.98
CA PHE A 346 -17.18 13.23 -1.50
C PHE A 346 -15.70 12.85 -1.59
N MET A 347 -15.16 12.18 -0.55
CA MET A 347 -13.78 11.75 -0.56
C MET A 347 -13.53 10.69 -1.63
N ILE A 348 -14.47 9.76 -1.85
CA ILE A 348 -14.40 8.77 -2.93
C ILE A 348 -14.37 9.45 -4.30
N VAL A 349 -15.23 10.46 -4.53
CA VAL A 349 -15.20 11.24 -5.78
C VAL A 349 -13.84 11.90 -5.98
N LEU A 350 -13.31 12.55 -4.96
CA LEU A 350 -12.02 13.27 -5.03
C LEU A 350 -10.86 12.34 -5.39
N VAL A 351 -10.73 11.20 -4.68
CA VAL A 351 -9.63 10.27 -4.92
C VAL A 351 -9.79 9.52 -6.24
N MET A 352 -11.00 9.19 -6.65
CA MET A 352 -11.25 8.56 -7.94
C MET A 352 -11.03 9.53 -9.11
N LEU A 353 -11.41 10.80 -8.95
CA LEU A 353 -11.11 11.85 -9.93
C LEU A 353 -9.59 12.03 -10.08
N ALA A 354 -8.85 12.12 -8.96
CA ALA A 354 -7.40 12.20 -9.00
C ALA A 354 -6.77 10.96 -9.68
N THR A 355 -7.27 9.75 -9.38
CA THR A 355 -6.82 8.52 -10.05
C THR A 355 -7.08 8.56 -11.54
N THR A 356 -8.28 8.95 -11.95
CA THR A 356 -8.68 8.99 -13.37
C THR A 356 -7.91 10.07 -14.14
N LEU A 357 -7.79 11.28 -13.59
CA LEU A 357 -7.03 12.36 -14.20
C LEU A 357 -5.54 12.04 -14.25
N GLY A 358 -4.96 11.49 -13.18
CA GLY A 358 -3.55 11.10 -13.14
C GLY A 358 -3.23 10.01 -14.17
N LEU A 359 -4.10 9.01 -14.29
CA LEU A 359 -3.95 7.94 -15.29
C LEU A 359 -4.15 8.47 -16.72
N GLY A 360 -5.20 9.23 -16.95
CA GLY A 360 -5.46 9.87 -18.27
C GLY A 360 -4.33 10.82 -18.66
N GLY A 361 -3.83 11.64 -17.73
CA GLY A 361 -2.70 12.52 -17.97
C GLY A 361 -1.41 11.74 -18.28
N SER A 362 -1.17 10.62 -17.60
CA SER A 362 -0.03 9.75 -17.89
C SER A 362 -0.10 9.11 -19.30
N ILE A 363 -1.31 8.96 -19.88
CA ILE A 363 -1.50 8.36 -21.20
C ILE A 363 -1.62 9.42 -22.32
N TYR A 364 -2.33 10.52 -22.08
CA TYR A 364 -2.77 11.43 -23.15
C TYR A 364 -2.14 12.83 -23.10
N ALA A 365 -1.70 13.30 -21.90
CA ALA A 365 -1.16 14.66 -21.77
C ALA A 365 0.27 14.78 -22.38
N PRO A 366 0.77 15.99 -22.68
CA PRO A 366 2.15 16.18 -23.12
C PRO A 366 3.17 15.53 -22.19
N ILE A 367 4.20 14.92 -22.76
CA ILE A 367 5.16 14.09 -22.03
C ILE A 367 5.94 14.88 -20.96
N GLU A 368 6.14 16.18 -21.19
CA GLU A 368 6.82 17.10 -20.27
C GLU A 368 6.08 17.22 -18.94
N SER A 369 4.75 16.96 -18.93
CA SER A 369 3.90 16.98 -17.75
C SER A 369 3.77 15.62 -17.04
N ALA A 370 4.44 14.57 -17.54
CA ALA A 370 4.29 13.21 -17.04
C ALA A 370 4.49 13.09 -15.51
N TRP A 371 5.50 13.78 -14.97
CA TRP A 371 5.79 13.76 -13.53
C TRP A 371 4.65 14.31 -12.67
N LEU A 372 3.96 15.34 -13.15
CA LEU A 372 2.76 15.87 -12.49
C LEU A 372 1.66 14.82 -12.43
N TRP A 373 1.36 14.18 -13.57
CA TRP A 373 0.28 13.21 -13.66
C TRP A 373 0.56 11.95 -12.88
N VAL A 374 1.81 11.49 -12.83
CA VAL A 374 2.25 10.37 -12.00
C VAL A 374 2.09 10.68 -10.51
N ALA A 375 2.37 11.91 -10.07
CA ALA A 375 2.14 12.33 -8.69
C ALA A 375 0.63 12.41 -8.36
N VAL A 376 -0.19 13.00 -9.24
CA VAL A 376 -1.65 13.05 -9.09
C VAL A 376 -2.24 11.64 -9.02
N LEU A 377 -1.75 10.73 -9.86
CA LEU A 377 -2.13 9.31 -9.86
C LEU A 377 -1.81 8.66 -8.51
N GLY A 378 -0.62 8.90 -7.96
CA GLY A 378 -0.22 8.40 -6.65
C GLY A 378 -1.14 8.88 -5.52
N LEU A 379 -1.48 10.18 -5.50
CA LEU A 379 -2.45 10.73 -4.55
C LEU A 379 -3.82 10.02 -4.63
N GLY A 380 -4.32 9.86 -5.85
CA GLY A 380 -5.59 9.18 -6.10
C GLY A 380 -5.58 7.72 -5.63
N GLN A 381 -4.58 6.96 -6.02
CA GLN A 381 -4.47 5.53 -5.69
C GLN A 381 -4.26 5.29 -4.19
N GLY A 382 -3.39 6.05 -3.53
CA GLY A 382 -3.18 5.94 -2.09
C GLY A 382 -4.46 6.26 -1.30
N GLY A 383 -5.17 7.32 -1.71
CA GLY A 383 -6.44 7.71 -1.12
C GLY A 383 -7.53 6.67 -1.35
N SER A 384 -7.71 6.17 -2.58
CA SER A 384 -8.77 5.21 -2.92
C SER A 384 -8.58 3.88 -2.19
N PHE A 385 -7.35 3.36 -2.11
CA PHE A 385 -7.05 2.13 -1.39
C PHE A 385 -7.30 2.27 0.12
N SER A 386 -6.85 3.36 0.73
CA SER A 386 -7.04 3.58 2.16
C SER A 386 -8.50 3.82 2.54
N ILE A 387 -9.29 4.50 1.70
CA ILE A 387 -10.72 4.63 1.88
C ILE A 387 -11.41 3.28 1.74
N ALA A 388 -11.03 2.44 0.77
CA ALA A 388 -11.59 1.09 0.63
C ALA A 388 -11.37 0.26 1.91
N LEU A 389 -10.15 0.28 2.48
CA LEU A 389 -9.87 -0.38 3.76
C LEU A 389 -10.66 0.22 4.92
N THR A 390 -10.83 1.54 4.96
CA THR A 390 -11.62 2.23 5.99
C THR A 390 -13.08 1.78 5.95
N LEU A 391 -13.67 1.67 4.75
CA LEU A 391 -15.05 1.21 4.60
C LEU A 391 -15.27 -0.20 5.15
N LEU A 392 -14.29 -1.11 5.03
CA LEU A 392 -14.37 -2.45 5.63
C LEU A 392 -14.55 -2.40 7.16
N ALA A 393 -13.92 -1.43 7.80
CA ALA A 393 -14.01 -1.27 9.25
C ALA A 393 -15.29 -0.55 9.69
N ILE A 394 -15.63 0.59 9.05
CA ILE A 394 -16.71 1.47 9.50
C ILE A 394 -18.12 1.03 9.02
N ARG A 395 -18.22 0.11 8.06
CA ARG A 395 -19.51 -0.44 7.57
C ARG A 395 -19.90 -1.74 8.26
N ALA A 396 -19.10 -2.24 9.17
CA ALA A 396 -19.41 -3.38 10.04
C ALA A 396 -19.74 -2.90 11.46
N ARG A 397 -20.77 -3.50 12.08
CA ARG A 397 -21.17 -3.15 13.46
C ARG A 397 -20.24 -3.70 14.52
N ASP A 398 -19.55 -4.81 14.20
CA ASP A 398 -18.65 -5.52 15.11
C ASP A 398 -17.38 -5.99 14.41
N ALA A 399 -16.35 -6.28 15.19
CA ALA A 399 -15.04 -6.69 14.69
C ALA A 399 -15.07 -8.00 13.89
N GLN A 400 -15.99 -8.91 14.22
CA GLN A 400 -16.13 -10.19 13.53
C GLN A 400 -16.72 -10.01 12.14
N THR A 401 -17.77 -9.22 12.02
CA THR A 401 -18.37 -8.82 10.74
C THR A 401 -17.36 -8.06 9.87
N ALA A 402 -16.56 -7.14 10.46
CA ALA A 402 -15.49 -6.44 9.77
C ALA A 402 -14.42 -7.40 9.21
N ALA A 403 -13.99 -8.39 9.98
CA ALA A 403 -13.02 -9.38 9.53
C ALA A 403 -13.55 -10.24 8.38
N ARG A 404 -14.81 -10.66 8.44
CA ARG A 404 -15.49 -11.43 7.39
C ARG A 404 -15.67 -10.61 6.11
N LEU A 405 -16.11 -9.34 6.24
CA LEU A 405 -16.25 -8.40 5.14
C LEU A 405 -14.89 -8.14 4.48
N SER A 406 -13.84 -7.97 5.27
CA SER A 406 -12.47 -7.81 4.78
C SER A 406 -11.99 -9.05 4.02
N GLY A 407 -12.23 -10.25 4.55
CA GLY A 407 -11.91 -11.51 3.86
C GLY A 407 -12.63 -11.65 2.52
N MET A 408 -13.95 -11.37 2.48
CA MET A 408 -14.75 -11.38 1.26
C MET A 408 -14.25 -10.34 0.25
N ALA A 409 -14.13 -9.09 0.68
CA ALA A 409 -13.80 -7.98 -0.21
C ALA A 409 -12.38 -8.06 -0.76
N GLN A 410 -11.40 -8.51 0.04
CA GLN A 410 -10.02 -8.67 -0.42
C GLN A 410 -9.86 -9.88 -1.34
N SER A 411 -10.45 -11.04 -0.99
CA SER A 411 -10.36 -12.23 -1.84
C SER A 411 -11.02 -12.00 -3.20
N LEU A 412 -12.29 -11.62 -3.22
CA LEU A 412 -13.02 -11.33 -4.46
C LEU A 412 -12.45 -10.10 -5.17
N GLY A 413 -12.13 -9.05 -4.42
CA GLY A 413 -11.60 -7.80 -4.97
C GLY A 413 -10.28 -8.01 -5.69
N TYR A 414 -9.30 -8.71 -5.10
CA TYR A 414 -8.03 -8.97 -5.78
C TYR A 414 -8.17 -9.95 -6.95
N THR A 415 -9.07 -10.92 -6.87
CA THR A 415 -9.38 -11.79 -8.01
C THR A 415 -9.93 -10.96 -9.19
N MET A 416 -10.83 -10.02 -8.93
CA MET A 416 -11.33 -9.09 -9.94
C MET A 416 -10.26 -8.08 -10.40
N ALA A 417 -9.40 -7.64 -9.50
CA ALA A 417 -8.33 -6.70 -9.81
C ALA A 417 -7.34 -7.25 -10.86
N ALA A 418 -7.21 -8.57 -10.94
CA ALA A 418 -6.39 -9.24 -11.93
C ALA A 418 -6.85 -8.98 -13.39
N ILE A 419 -8.11 -8.59 -13.59
CA ILE A 419 -8.67 -8.31 -14.93
C ILE A 419 -7.96 -7.11 -15.59
N GLY A 420 -7.62 -6.06 -14.84
CA GLY A 420 -7.03 -4.84 -15.39
C GLY A 420 -5.72 -5.07 -16.13
N PRO A 421 -4.67 -5.60 -15.49
CA PRO A 421 -3.40 -5.86 -16.16
C PRO A 421 -3.51 -6.81 -17.36
N LEU A 422 -4.42 -7.80 -17.31
CA LEU A 422 -4.68 -8.71 -18.43
C LEU A 422 -5.29 -7.97 -19.62
N LEU A 423 -6.32 -7.16 -19.38
CA LEU A 423 -6.96 -6.36 -20.42
C LEU A 423 -5.97 -5.43 -21.12
N MET A 424 -5.01 -4.84 -20.37
CA MET A 424 -3.98 -4.00 -20.96
C MET A 424 -3.15 -4.75 -22.00
N GLY A 425 -2.70 -5.97 -21.67
CA GLY A 425 -1.94 -6.81 -22.61
C GLY A 425 -2.75 -7.16 -23.85
N ILE A 426 -4.03 -7.56 -23.70
CA ILE A 426 -4.93 -7.91 -24.80
C ILE A 426 -5.18 -6.68 -25.70
N LEU A 427 -5.52 -5.55 -25.11
CA LEU A 427 -5.86 -4.35 -25.87
C LEU A 427 -4.63 -3.78 -26.58
N HIS A 428 -3.46 -3.82 -25.96
CA HIS A 428 -2.23 -3.37 -26.58
C HIS A 428 -1.83 -4.27 -27.75
N GLU A 429 -1.98 -5.60 -27.63
CA GLU A 429 -1.70 -6.53 -28.73
C GLU A 429 -2.66 -6.36 -29.93
N GLN A 430 -3.95 -6.04 -29.67
CA GLN A 430 -4.96 -5.92 -30.73
C GLN A 430 -4.92 -4.57 -31.45
N PHE A 431 -4.64 -3.48 -30.71
CA PHE A 431 -4.81 -2.13 -31.22
C PHE A 431 -3.49 -1.37 -31.40
N ASP A 432 -2.37 -1.90 -30.91
CA ASP A 432 -1.05 -1.26 -30.91
C ASP A 432 -1.10 0.22 -30.45
N SER A 433 -2.00 0.50 -29.50
CA SER A 433 -2.29 1.85 -29.04
C SER A 433 -2.79 1.86 -27.59
N TRP A 434 -2.25 2.80 -26.83
CA TRP A 434 -2.68 3.04 -25.45
C TRP A 434 -4.04 3.78 -25.34
N ASN A 435 -4.57 4.33 -26.45
CA ASN A 435 -5.80 5.09 -26.44
C ASN A 435 -7.02 4.24 -26.08
N VAL A 436 -7.14 3.06 -26.69
CA VAL A 436 -8.23 2.13 -26.38
C VAL A 436 -8.10 1.61 -24.96
N ALA A 437 -6.88 1.23 -24.58
CA ALA A 437 -6.55 0.75 -23.24
C ALA A 437 -6.89 1.80 -22.16
N GLY A 438 -6.52 3.07 -22.37
CA GLY A 438 -6.84 4.17 -21.48
C GLY A 438 -8.35 4.41 -21.33
N SER A 439 -9.12 4.28 -22.43
CA SER A 439 -10.58 4.39 -22.41
C SER A 439 -11.20 3.29 -21.56
N VAL A 440 -10.74 2.05 -21.66
CA VAL A 440 -11.18 0.91 -20.85
C VAL A 440 -10.86 1.13 -19.38
N LEU A 441 -9.65 1.65 -19.06
CA LEU A 441 -9.31 2.03 -17.69
C LEU A 441 -10.21 3.13 -17.14
N GLY A 442 -10.61 4.08 -17.97
CA GLY A 442 -11.63 5.09 -17.64
C GLY A 442 -12.99 4.48 -17.27
N LEU A 443 -13.42 3.45 -18.00
CA LEU A 443 -14.66 2.71 -17.67
C LEU A 443 -14.52 1.93 -16.36
N ILE A 444 -13.38 1.31 -16.10
CA ILE A 444 -13.09 0.66 -14.81
C ILE A 444 -13.13 1.68 -13.67
N ALA A 445 -12.55 2.86 -13.87
CA ALA A 445 -12.57 3.95 -12.90
C ALA A 445 -13.98 4.45 -12.61
N LEU A 446 -14.82 4.58 -13.66
CA LEU A 446 -16.23 4.93 -13.52
C LEU A 446 -17.00 3.86 -12.74
N GLY A 447 -16.77 2.58 -13.04
CA GLY A 447 -17.35 1.46 -12.28
C GLY A 447 -16.94 1.49 -10.81
N ALA A 448 -15.66 1.77 -10.53
CA ALA A 448 -15.13 1.93 -9.17
C ALA A 448 -15.81 3.11 -8.46
N LEU A 449 -15.98 4.25 -9.14
CA LEU A 449 -16.67 5.41 -8.61
C LEU A 449 -18.13 5.08 -8.25
N ILE A 450 -18.87 4.42 -9.13
CA ILE A 450 -20.28 4.04 -8.91
C ILE A 450 -20.40 3.09 -7.70
N ALA A 451 -19.56 2.05 -7.66
CA ALA A 451 -19.51 1.12 -6.53
C ALA A 451 -19.13 1.82 -5.23
N GLY A 452 -18.13 2.71 -5.29
CA GLY A 452 -17.67 3.51 -4.16
C GLY A 452 -18.74 4.46 -3.63
N LEU A 453 -19.49 5.14 -4.49
CA LEU A 453 -20.61 5.99 -4.09
C LEU A 453 -21.72 5.20 -3.37
N GLY A 454 -21.94 3.94 -3.78
CA GLY A 454 -22.82 3.02 -3.07
C GLY A 454 -22.29 2.66 -1.68
N ALA A 455 -21.02 2.29 -1.60
CA ALA A 455 -20.31 1.89 -0.37
C ALA A 455 -20.10 3.06 0.62
N GLY A 456 -19.97 4.28 0.11
CA GLY A 456 -19.76 5.50 0.90
C GLY A 456 -20.98 5.98 1.69
N ARG A 457 -22.18 5.42 1.46
CA ARG A 457 -23.40 5.76 2.20
C ARG A 457 -23.31 5.36 3.65
N GLN A 458 -23.93 6.13 4.55
CA GLN A 458 -23.98 5.82 5.98
C GLN A 458 -24.97 4.68 6.26
N ARG A 459 -24.53 3.44 6.01
CA ARG A 459 -25.26 2.19 6.25
C ARG A 459 -24.31 1.13 6.78
N TYR A 460 -24.84 0.10 7.43
CA TYR A 460 -24.07 -1.06 7.86
C TYR A 460 -24.44 -2.29 7.03
N VAL A 461 -23.49 -3.21 6.90
CA VAL A 461 -23.75 -4.52 6.28
C VAL A 461 -24.65 -5.37 7.18
N LEU A 462 -25.52 -6.16 6.56
CA LEU A 462 -26.49 -7.04 7.23
C LEU A 462 -27.63 -6.28 7.96
N ASP A 463 -27.83 -5.02 7.63
CA ASP A 463 -29.02 -4.26 8.06
C ASP A 463 -30.28 -4.62 7.28
#